data_86ade94c4fc0a9f0ba37a3db4645fee1
#
_entry.id   86ade94c4fc0a9f0ba37a3db4645fee1
#
_cell.length_a   1.000
_cell.length_b   1.000
_cell.length_c   1.000
_cell.angle_alpha   90.00
_cell.angle_beta   90.00
_cell.angle_gamma   90.00
#
_symmetry.space_group_name_H-M   'P 1'
#
loop_
_entity.id
_entity.type
_entity.pdbx_description
1 polymer ?
#
loop_
_entity_poly.entity_id
_entity_poly.type
_entity_poly.pdbx_seq_one_letter_code
_entity_poly.pdbx_strand_id
1 'polypeptide(L)'
;MSDEGPTGLHVRPIRFGPDGVDADDLATAAAVVAARDLALFGELDAGPADLETFLELPMTDRRASFLASDAGGPVGLCLVRADVTARDTFVDLFVPPGPRGGEVLDLGLVRAIEAARGHRAAATGTDPWTVRSGAWMADDDNAAALRAHGFTADRRFYRMRIASTSPTIPATAPPLPEGVTVVVSDDEATRRRICAVDNEAFLDHWHFVPREYDEWWGQLSSGSTRDPDGWWLLTVDGEDAAICLLDDCRADVGDGFVLILGVRKQFRGRGFARLLLQRAFVHYRDLGRAGTQLGVDAENTTGAVRLYESVGMTAVRVLQGYALPLD
;
A
#
# COMPACT_ATOMS: atom_id res chain seq x y z
N MET A 1 18.07 -16.78 17.93
CA MET A 1 17.95 -16.78 19.38
C MET A 1 16.59 -16.18 19.68
N SER A 2 15.67 -16.96 20.22
CA SER A 2 14.37 -16.51 20.70
C SER A 2 14.60 -15.80 22.04
N ASP A 3 14.23 -14.55 22.12
CA ASP A 3 14.30 -13.75 23.34
C ASP A 3 13.01 -14.00 24.13
N GLU A 4 13.07 -14.80 25.19
CA GLU A 4 11.97 -14.95 26.15
C GLU A 4 11.98 -13.73 27.05
N GLY A 5 11.14 -12.74 26.75
CA GLY A 5 10.83 -11.65 27.66
C GLY A 5 10.20 -12.19 28.96
N PRO A 6 10.30 -11.47 30.10
CA PRO A 6 9.81 -11.91 31.43
C PRO A 6 8.29 -12.15 31.49
N THR A 7 7.54 -11.97 30.43
CA THR A 7 6.08 -11.99 30.34
C THR A 7 5.52 -13.19 29.58
N GLY A 8 6.34 -14.09 29.04
CA GLY A 8 5.88 -15.22 28.21
C GLY A 8 5.48 -14.82 26.78
N LEU A 9 5.87 -13.63 26.31
CA LEU A 9 5.78 -13.23 24.90
C LEU A 9 7.04 -13.71 24.17
N HIS A 10 6.85 -14.50 23.10
CA HIS A 10 7.92 -14.98 22.25
C HIS A 10 7.96 -14.12 20.97
N VAL A 11 9.10 -13.54 20.68
CA VAL A 11 9.32 -12.70 19.51
C VAL A 11 10.46 -13.25 18.68
N ARG A 12 10.22 -13.43 17.38
CA ARG A 12 11.24 -13.94 16.47
C ARG A 12 11.18 -13.22 15.13
N PRO A 13 12.31 -13.10 14.42
CA PRO A 13 12.33 -12.63 13.05
C PRO A 13 11.44 -13.49 12.14
N ILE A 14 10.94 -12.88 11.07
CA ILE A 14 10.27 -13.59 9.99
C ILE A 14 11.34 -14.36 9.21
N ARG A 15 11.07 -15.62 8.89
CA ARG A 15 11.98 -16.47 8.11
C ARG A 15 11.79 -16.23 6.62
N PHE A 16 12.90 -16.19 5.90
CA PHE A 16 12.94 -16.11 4.45
C PHE A 16 13.83 -17.23 3.90
N GLY A 17 13.35 -17.93 2.89
CA GLY A 17 14.07 -18.93 2.13
C GLY A 17 14.60 -18.38 0.80
N PRO A 18 15.14 -19.29 -0.06
CA PRO A 18 15.58 -18.91 -1.41
C PRO A 18 14.45 -18.43 -2.31
N ASP A 19 13.23 -18.92 -2.07
CA ASP A 19 12.05 -18.67 -2.90
C ASP A 19 11.13 -17.59 -2.31
N GLY A 20 11.57 -16.86 -1.27
CA GLY A 20 10.78 -15.81 -0.63
C GLY A 20 10.54 -16.05 0.86
N VAL A 21 9.43 -15.54 1.39
CA VAL A 21 9.00 -15.72 2.78
C VAL A 21 8.69 -17.21 3.06
N ASP A 22 9.10 -17.71 4.23
CA ASP A 22 8.79 -19.08 4.67
C ASP A 22 7.28 -19.30 4.73
N ALA A 23 6.78 -20.41 4.18
CA ALA A 23 5.35 -20.67 4.03
C ALA A 23 4.59 -20.73 5.37
N ASP A 24 5.22 -21.30 6.43
CA ASP A 24 4.59 -21.35 7.77
C ASP A 24 4.54 -19.95 8.40
N ASP A 25 5.54 -19.11 8.13
CA ASP A 25 5.58 -17.74 8.61
C ASP A 25 4.57 -16.85 7.87
N LEU A 26 4.41 -17.05 6.56
CA LEU A 26 3.36 -16.40 5.78
C LEU A 26 1.98 -16.80 6.29
N ALA A 27 1.74 -18.09 6.52
CA ALA A 27 0.46 -18.57 7.07
C ALA A 27 0.19 -17.99 8.47
N THR A 28 1.22 -17.91 9.32
CA THR A 28 1.14 -17.30 10.65
C THR A 28 0.83 -15.81 10.57
N ALA A 29 1.52 -15.09 9.72
CA ALA A 29 1.29 -13.66 9.49
C ALA A 29 -0.11 -13.38 8.95
N ALA A 30 -0.58 -14.20 7.98
CA ALA A 30 -1.93 -14.12 7.44
C ALA A 30 -3.00 -14.37 8.51
N ALA A 31 -2.80 -15.32 9.42
CA ALA A 31 -3.71 -15.59 10.53
C ALA A 31 -3.79 -14.39 11.49
N VAL A 32 -2.68 -13.74 11.80
CA VAL A 32 -2.64 -12.53 12.63
C VAL A 32 -3.40 -11.38 11.97
N VAL A 33 -3.11 -11.12 10.69
CA VAL A 33 -3.78 -10.07 9.93
C VAL A 33 -5.29 -10.32 9.84
N ALA A 34 -5.68 -11.55 9.54
CA ALA A 34 -7.09 -11.95 9.49
C ALA A 34 -7.81 -11.77 10.83
N ALA A 35 -7.18 -12.17 11.94
CA ALA A 35 -7.76 -12.02 13.28
C ALA A 35 -7.97 -10.53 13.64
N ARG A 36 -7.00 -9.67 13.29
CA ARG A 36 -7.12 -8.22 13.46
C ARG A 36 -8.23 -7.64 12.58
N ASP A 37 -8.25 -7.98 11.31
CA ASP A 37 -9.22 -7.42 10.34
C ASP A 37 -10.66 -7.81 10.74
N LEU A 38 -10.88 -9.07 11.09
CA LEU A 38 -12.19 -9.53 11.58
C LEU A 38 -12.62 -8.80 12.86
N ALA A 39 -11.68 -8.54 13.78
CA ALA A 39 -11.99 -7.80 15.00
C ALA A 39 -12.32 -6.32 14.74
N LEU A 40 -11.60 -5.67 13.82
CA LEU A 40 -11.79 -4.25 13.52
C LEU A 40 -12.92 -3.97 12.53
N PHE A 41 -13.13 -4.85 11.56
CA PHE A 41 -14.00 -4.59 10.40
C PHE A 41 -15.14 -5.60 10.24
N GLY A 42 -15.06 -6.76 10.90
CA GLY A 42 -16.00 -7.88 10.68
C GLY A 42 -15.77 -8.63 9.36
N GLU A 43 -14.78 -8.24 8.58
CA GLU A 43 -14.39 -8.85 7.28
C GLU A 43 -12.87 -8.72 7.07
N LEU A 44 -12.30 -9.51 6.16
CA LEU A 44 -10.89 -9.39 5.80
C LEU A 44 -10.65 -8.11 4.97
N ASP A 45 -9.54 -7.42 5.25
CA ASP A 45 -9.05 -6.31 4.42
C ASP A 45 -7.93 -6.77 3.48
N ALA A 46 -7.08 -7.71 3.90
CA ALA A 46 -5.97 -8.23 3.11
C ALA A 46 -5.99 -9.76 3.10
N GLY A 47 -5.58 -10.35 1.98
CA GLY A 47 -5.37 -11.78 1.83
C GLY A 47 -3.90 -12.18 1.93
N PRO A 48 -3.60 -13.51 1.90
CA PRO A 48 -2.23 -13.99 1.94
C PRO A 48 -1.33 -13.47 0.81
N ALA A 49 -1.85 -13.34 -0.42
CA ALA A 49 -1.08 -12.86 -1.58
C ALA A 49 -0.70 -11.37 -1.45
N ASP A 50 -1.59 -10.54 -0.91
CA ASP A 50 -1.33 -9.14 -0.60
C ASP A 50 -0.22 -9.03 0.47
N LEU A 51 -0.33 -9.86 1.52
CA LEU A 51 0.65 -9.90 2.60
C LEU A 51 2.02 -10.42 2.13
N GLU A 52 2.07 -11.46 1.30
CA GLU A 52 3.29 -11.98 0.70
C GLU A 52 4.02 -10.87 -0.07
N THR A 53 3.29 -10.18 -0.96
CA THR A 53 3.83 -9.03 -1.71
C THR A 53 4.42 -7.98 -0.78
N PHE A 54 3.73 -7.69 0.32
CA PHE A 54 4.16 -6.68 1.29
C PHE A 54 5.41 -7.08 2.07
N LEU A 55 5.53 -8.36 2.44
CA LEU A 55 6.69 -8.94 3.12
C LEU A 55 7.94 -8.96 2.24
N GLU A 56 7.76 -9.13 0.94
CA GLU A 56 8.84 -9.30 -0.03
C GLU A 56 9.32 -7.98 -0.67
N LEU A 57 8.72 -6.84 -0.30
CA LEU A 57 9.20 -5.55 -0.78
C LEU A 57 10.71 -5.38 -0.52
N PRO A 58 11.50 -4.92 -1.50
CA PRO A 58 12.95 -4.77 -1.36
C PRO A 58 13.38 -3.88 -0.19
N MET A 59 12.51 -2.96 0.22
CA MET A 59 12.73 -2.04 1.34
C MET A 59 12.46 -2.67 2.73
N THR A 60 12.00 -3.92 2.82
CA THR A 60 11.68 -4.57 4.09
C THR A 60 12.94 -4.84 4.92
N ASP A 61 13.00 -4.25 6.12
CA ASP A 61 14.03 -4.56 7.11
C ASP A 61 13.70 -5.89 7.80
N ARG A 62 14.29 -6.98 7.30
CA ARG A 62 14.10 -8.35 7.81
C ARG A 62 14.59 -8.55 9.24
N ARG A 63 15.45 -7.65 9.77
CA ARG A 63 15.99 -7.76 11.14
C ARG A 63 15.07 -7.09 12.16
N ALA A 64 14.46 -5.98 11.77
CA ALA A 64 13.54 -5.24 12.61
C ALA A 64 12.11 -5.82 12.56
N SER A 65 11.74 -6.48 11.45
CA SER A 65 10.43 -7.13 11.28
C SER A 65 10.35 -8.45 12.05
N PHE A 66 9.19 -8.72 12.66
CA PHE A 66 9.02 -9.90 13.52
C PHE A 66 7.58 -10.40 13.60
N LEU A 67 7.47 -11.67 13.99
CA LEU A 67 6.25 -12.30 14.49
C LEU A 67 6.31 -12.41 16.01
N ALA A 68 5.20 -12.13 16.69
CA ALA A 68 5.01 -12.29 18.13
C ALA A 68 3.97 -13.38 18.42
N SER A 69 4.23 -14.21 19.42
CA SER A 69 3.34 -15.27 19.89
C SER A 69 3.38 -15.39 21.40
N ASP A 70 2.33 -15.94 21.99
CA ASP A 70 2.26 -16.35 23.38
C ASP A 70 1.82 -17.81 23.50
N ALA A 71 1.49 -18.27 24.69
CA ALA A 71 1.01 -19.65 24.93
C ALA A 71 -0.28 -19.98 24.18
N GLY A 72 -1.06 -18.98 23.78
CA GLY A 72 -2.31 -19.13 23.03
C GLY A 72 -2.12 -19.13 21.51
N GLY A 73 -0.93 -18.77 21.01
CA GLY A 73 -0.62 -18.72 19.59
C GLY A 73 -0.07 -17.35 19.13
N PRO A 74 -0.15 -17.05 17.83
CA PRO A 74 0.36 -15.78 17.28
C PRO A 74 -0.51 -14.60 17.71
N VAL A 75 0.13 -13.53 18.21
CA VAL A 75 -0.52 -12.33 18.76
C VAL A 75 -0.12 -11.02 18.09
N GLY A 76 0.81 -11.06 17.12
CA GLY A 76 1.16 -9.86 16.37
C GLY A 76 2.19 -10.07 15.27
N LEU A 77 2.16 -9.13 14.32
CA LEU A 77 3.11 -8.97 13.24
C LEU A 77 3.55 -7.51 13.20
N CYS A 78 4.86 -7.29 13.17
CA CYS A 78 5.47 -5.98 12.95
C CYS A 78 6.29 -6.03 11.66
N LEU A 79 6.03 -5.12 10.75
CA LEU A 79 6.82 -4.93 9.53
C LEU A 79 7.49 -3.56 9.57
N VAL A 80 8.81 -3.56 9.36
CA VAL A 80 9.60 -2.34 9.27
C VAL A 80 10.19 -2.26 7.86
N ARG A 81 10.05 -1.11 7.22
CA ARG A 81 10.53 -0.85 5.86
C ARG A 81 11.28 0.47 5.81
N ALA A 82 12.39 0.53 5.08
CA ALA A 82 13.20 1.73 4.92
C ALA A 82 13.16 2.23 3.48
N ASP A 83 12.59 3.41 3.27
CA ASP A 83 12.76 4.16 2.02
C ASP A 83 13.91 5.15 2.20
N VAL A 84 15.09 4.76 1.71
CA VAL A 84 16.31 5.57 1.85
C VAL A 84 16.23 6.83 1.01
N THR A 85 15.55 6.78 -0.13
CA THR A 85 15.38 7.92 -1.05
C THR A 85 14.47 8.97 -0.44
N ALA A 86 13.34 8.56 0.14
CA ALA A 86 12.42 9.45 0.84
C ALA A 86 12.88 9.80 2.26
N ARG A 87 13.91 9.12 2.81
CA ARG A 87 14.41 9.23 4.19
C ARG A 87 13.33 8.92 5.23
N ASP A 88 12.53 7.92 4.92
CA ASP A 88 11.46 7.44 5.77
C ASP A 88 11.71 6.00 6.22
N THR A 89 11.30 5.69 7.45
CA THR A 89 11.11 4.32 7.92
C THR A 89 9.64 4.11 8.22
N PHE A 90 9.02 3.16 7.55
CA PHE A 90 7.63 2.79 7.78
C PHE A 90 7.56 1.63 8.78
N VAL A 91 6.59 1.69 9.69
CA VAL A 91 6.25 0.58 10.57
C VAL A 91 4.76 0.27 10.45
N ASP A 92 4.46 -0.98 10.09
CA ASP A 92 3.10 -1.50 10.03
C ASP A 92 2.92 -2.52 11.15
N LEU A 93 1.92 -2.28 11.99
CA LEU A 93 1.60 -3.08 13.16
C LEU A 93 0.26 -3.77 12.96
N PHE A 94 0.29 -5.09 12.83
CA PHE A 94 -0.90 -5.92 12.76
C PHE A 94 -1.03 -6.66 14.09
N VAL A 95 -1.84 -6.10 14.99
CA VAL A 95 -2.01 -6.62 16.34
C VAL A 95 -3.51 -6.80 16.60
N PRO A 96 -4.01 -8.04 16.68
CA PRO A 96 -5.40 -8.28 17.08
C PRO A 96 -5.66 -7.76 18.49
N PRO A 97 -6.86 -7.24 18.80
CA PRO A 97 -7.24 -6.88 20.16
C PRO A 97 -7.05 -8.07 21.12
N GLY A 98 -6.38 -7.82 22.25
CA GLY A 98 -6.11 -8.89 23.21
C GLY A 98 -5.20 -8.43 24.35
N PRO A 99 -5.01 -9.27 25.39
CA PRO A 99 -4.30 -8.89 26.60
C PRO A 99 -2.81 -8.57 26.39
N ARG A 100 -2.23 -9.03 25.27
CA ARG A 100 -0.83 -8.78 24.89
C ARG A 100 -0.68 -7.68 23.83
N GLY A 101 -1.78 -7.13 23.32
CA GLY A 101 -1.76 -6.15 22.24
C GLY A 101 -0.86 -4.96 22.53
N GLY A 102 -0.99 -4.35 23.72
CA GLY A 102 -0.16 -3.22 24.11
C GLY A 102 1.34 -3.53 24.14
N GLU A 103 1.73 -4.70 24.67
CA GLU A 103 3.14 -5.12 24.71
C GLU A 103 3.74 -5.28 23.31
N VAL A 104 2.97 -5.85 22.37
CA VAL A 104 3.42 -6.06 20.99
C VAL A 104 3.52 -4.72 20.24
N LEU A 105 2.56 -3.83 20.43
CA LEU A 105 2.57 -2.47 19.87
C LEU A 105 3.80 -1.69 20.34
N ASP A 106 4.03 -1.66 21.67
CA ASP A 106 5.16 -0.96 22.27
C ASP A 106 6.50 -1.51 21.77
N LEU A 107 6.66 -2.84 21.74
CA LEU A 107 7.88 -3.47 21.25
C LEU A 107 8.11 -3.16 19.75
N GLY A 108 7.07 -3.22 18.93
CA GLY A 108 7.15 -2.91 17.52
C GLY A 108 7.61 -1.48 17.26
N LEU A 109 7.03 -0.52 17.96
CA LEU A 109 7.39 0.90 17.86
C LEU A 109 8.82 1.17 18.33
N VAL A 110 9.25 0.58 19.46
CA VAL A 110 10.63 0.71 19.95
C VAL A 110 11.61 0.18 18.90
N ARG A 111 11.40 -1.03 18.36
CA ARG A 111 12.27 -1.63 17.34
C ARG A 111 12.31 -0.82 16.05
N ALA A 112 11.16 -0.31 15.60
CA ALA A 112 11.09 0.52 14.40
C ALA A 112 11.87 1.83 14.56
N ILE A 113 11.75 2.50 15.71
CA ILE A 113 12.49 3.72 16.01
C ILE A 113 14.01 3.45 16.08
N GLU A 114 14.43 2.33 16.69
CA GLU A 114 15.84 1.92 16.74
C GLU A 114 16.37 1.61 15.34
N ALA A 115 15.63 0.86 14.52
CA ALA A 115 15.97 0.58 13.12
C ALA A 115 16.11 1.88 12.32
N ALA A 116 15.17 2.81 12.45
CA ALA A 116 15.20 4.10 11.78
C ALA A 116 16.44 4.95 12.14
N ARG A 117 16.88 4.91 13.40
CA ARG A 117 18.14 5.53 13.82
C ARG A 117 19.34 4.87 13.13
N GLY A 118 19.32 3.55 12.97
CA GLY A 118 20.32 2.79 12.23
C GLY A 118 20.32 3.15 10.73
N HIS A 119 19.16 3.21 10.10
CA HIS A 119 19.00 3.60 8.70
C HIS A 119 19.51 5.01 8.46
N ARG A 120 19.14 5.97 9.32
CA ARG A 120 19.63 7.35 9.29
C ARG A 120 21.15 7.42 9.39
N ALA A 121 21.74 6.68 10.35
CA ALA A 121 23.19 6.67 10.55
C ALA A 121 23.96 6.07 9.38
N ALA A 122 23.37 5.14 8.64
CA ALA A 122 23.95 4.52 7.46
C ALA A 122 23.76 5.33 6.17
N ALA A 123 22.76 6.21 6.14
CA ALA A 123 22.46 7.04 4.98
C ALA A 123 23.44 8.21 4.84
N THR A 124 23.70 8.60 3.59
CA THR A 124 24.49 9.80 3.29
C THR A 124 23.63 11.06 3.44
N GLY A 125 24.24 12.16 3.89
CA GLY A 125 23.55 13.44 4.07
C GLY A 125 22.98 13.66 5.47
N THR A 126 22.58 14.91 5.74
CA THR A 126 22.14 15.39 7.06
C THR A 126 20.65 15.74 7.12
N ASP A 127 19.92 15.49 6.02
CA ASP A 127 18.49 15.79 5.97
C ASP A 127 17.70 15.00 7.02
N PRO A 128 16.57 15.52 7.51
CA PRO A 128 15.75 14.87 8.51
C PRO A 128 15.33 13.45 8.08
N TRP A 129 15.18 12.57 9.04
CA TRP A 129 14.63 11.22 8.85
C TRP A 129 13.33 11.10 9.62
N THR A 130 12.33 10.44 9.05
CA THR A 130 11.02 10.32 9.70
C THR A 130 10.63 8.85 9.87
N VAL A 131 10.11 8.48 11.04
CA VAL A 131 9.39 7.22 11.22
C VAL A 131 7.92 7.47 10.94
N ARG A 132 7.34 6.66 10.04
CA ARG A 132 5.93 6.75 9.65
C ARG A 132 5.18 5.49 10.00
N SER A 133 3.93 5.65 10.40
CA SER A 133 3.01 4.56 10.66
C SER A 133 1.59 4.96 10.27
N GLY A 134 0.68 4.01 10.35
CA GLY A 134 -0.74 4.25 10.16
C GLY A 134 -1.59 3.46 11.14
N ALA A 135 -2.69 4.06 11.57
CA ALA A 135 -3.74 3.36 12.31
C ALA A 135 -5.08 3.57 11.61
N TRP A 136 -5.81 2.48 11.38
CA TRP A 136 -7.19 2.60 10.95
C TRP A 136 -8.00 3.34 12.01
N MET A 137 -8.96 4.15 11.61
CA MET A 137 -9.80 4.90 12.56
C MET A 137 -10.61 4.00 13.52
N ALA A 138 -10.72 2.71 13.22
CA ALA A 138 -11.30 1.69 14.08
C ALA A 138 -10.29 1.04 15.05
N ASP A 139 -9.00 1.38 14.97
CA ASP A 139 -7.90 0.79 15.73
C ASP A 139 -7.38 1.79 16.78
N ASP A 140 -8.18 1.97 17.84
CA ASP A 140 -7.88 2.94 18.91
C ASP A 140 -6.62 2.56 19.69
N ASP A 141 -6.35 1.25 19.87
CA ASP A 141 -5.18 0.76 20.62
C ASP A 141 -3.88 1.12 19.90
N ASN A 142 -3.80 0.88 18.58
CA ASN A 142 -2.65 1.25 17.77
C ASN A 142 -2.47 2.78 17.75
N ALA A 143 -3.54 3.54 17.56
CA ALA A 143 -3.51 4.99 17.59
C ALA A 143 -3.05 5.54 18.96
N ALA A 144 -3.43 4.90 20.07
CA ALA A 144 -3.00 5.27 21.41
C ALA A 144 -1.50 4.96 21.62
N ALA A 145 -1.02 3.78 21.20
CA ALA A 145 0.39 3.40 21.28
C ALA A 145 1.28 4.36 20.47
N LEU A 146 0.89 4.70 19.24
CA LEU A 146 1.61 5.67 18.41
C LEU A 146 1.76 7.02 19.13
N ARG A 147 0.68 7.56 19.68
CA ARG A 147 0.73 8.82 20.45
C ARG A 147 1.62 8.73 21.70
N ALA A 148 1.56 7.60 22.41
CA ALA A 148 2.40 7.38 23.60
C ALA A 148 3.90 7.35 23.26
N HIS A 149 4.27 6.90 22.06
CA HIS A 149 5.65 6.92 21.55
C HIS A 149 6.04 8.22 20.84
N GLY A 150 5.24 9.28 20.95
CA GLY A 150 5.56 10.62 20.45
C GLY A 150 5.22 10.86 18.98
N PHE A 151 4.54 9.93 18.32
CA PHE A 151 4.06 10.16 16.96
C PHE A 151 2.93 11.19 16.96
N THR A 152 2.94 12.06 15.98
CA THR A 152 1.89 13.06 15.74
C THR A 152 1.08 12.67 14.52
N ALA A 153 -0.23 12.92 14.58
CA ALA A 153 -1.10 12.72 13.42
C ALA A 153 -0.65 13.64 12.27
N ASP A 154 -0.49 13.05 11.09
CA ASP A 154 0.01 13.74 9.90
C ASP A 154 -1.11 13.85 8.87
N ARG A 155 -1.35 12.81 8.08
CA ARG A 155 -2.32 12.81 6.98
C ARG A 155 -3.35 11.71 7.13
N ARG A 156 -4.48 11.89 6.44
CA ARG A 156 -5.50 10.83 6.30
C ARG A 156 -5.49 10.27 4.90
N PHE A 157 -5.74 8.97 4.81
CA PHE A 157 -5.89 8.26 3.56
C PHE A 157 -7.22 7.53 3.56
N TYR A 158 -7.92 7.59 2.44
CA TYR A 158 -9.14 6.83 2.24
C TYR A 158 -8.86 5.57 1.45
N ARG A 159 -9.38 4.45 1.91
CA ARG A 159 -9.68 3.31 1.08
C ARG A 159 -11.04 3.57 0.43
N MET A 160 -11.06 3.73 -0.88
CA MET A 160 -12.30 3.94 -1.61
C MET A 160 -12.67 2.68 -2.38
N ARG A 161 -13.97 2.42 -2.50
CA ARG A 161 -14.50 1.21 -3.15
C ARG A 161 -15.73 1.53 -3.98
N ILE A 162 -15.89 0.80 -5.08
CA ILE A 162 -17.13 0.72 -5.85
C ILE A 162 -17.51 -0.76 -6.03
N ALA A 163 -18.77 -1.11 -5.78
CA ALA A 163 -19.26 -2.47 -6.07
C ALA A 163 -19.42 -2.68 -7.58
N SER A 164 -19.09 -3.86 -8.08
CA SER A 164 -19.24 -4.21 -9.51
C SER A 164 -20.70 -4.18 -9.99
N THR A 165 -21.66 -4.25 -9.07
CA THR A 165 -23.09 -4.11 -9.33
C THR A 165 -23.58 -2.65 -9.37
N SER A 166 -22.68 -1.68 -9.15
CA SER A 166 -23.06 -0.26 -9.16
C SER A 166 -23.61 0.18 -10.52
N PRO A 167 -24.75 0.89 -10.56
CA PRO A 167 -25.33 1.38 -11.81
C PRO A 167 -24.49 2.49 -12.48
N THR A 168 -23.49 3.04 -11.78
CA THR A 168 -22.59 4.06 -12.33
C THR A 168 -21.48 3.44 -13.20
N ILE A 169 -21.26 2.12 -13.11
CA ILE A 169 -20.30 1.41 -13.96
C ILE A 169 -20.92 1.22 -15.35
N PRO A 170 -20.24 1.66 -16.43
CA PRO A 170 -20.74 1.45 -17.79
C PRO A 170 -20.93 -0.03 -18.12
N ALA A 171 -21.92 -0.35 -18.93
CA ALA A 171 -22.17 -1.73 -19.40
C ALA A 171 -20.96 -2.32 -20.15
N THR A 172 -20.25 -1.48 -20.89
CA THR A 172 -19.01 -1.81 -21.62
C THR A 172 -17.96 -0.75 -21.39
N ALA A 173 -16.70 -1.10 -21.65
CA ALA A 173 -15.59 -0.14 -21.55
C ALA A 173 -15.88 1.10 -22.43
N PRO A 174 -15.78 2.32 -21.87
CA PRO A 174 -16.04 3.53 -22.66
C PRO A 174 -15.15 3.60 -23.91
N PRO A 175 -15.67 4.06 -25.06
CA PRO A 175 -14.88 4.24 -26.26
C PRO A 175 -13.78 5.28 -26.03
N LEU A 176 -12.65 5.10 -26.73
CA LEU A 176 -11.57 6.07 -26.73
C LEU A 176 -11.93 7.25 -27.64
N PRO A 177 -11.67 8.50 -27.21
CA PRO A 177 -11.79 9.67 -28.10
C PRO A 177 -10.85 9.57 -29.30
N GLU A 178 -11.13 10.37 -30.33
CA GLU A 178 -10.23 10.50 -31.49
C GLU A 178 -8.82 10.91 -31.06
N GLY A 179 -7.79 10.33 -31.65
CA GLY A 179 -6.38 10.56 -31.33
C GLY A 179 -5.92 9.92 -30.01
N VAL A 180 -6.84 9.28 -29.25
CA VAL A 180 -6.49 8.62 -27.96
C VAL A 180 -6.33 7.12 -28.18
N THR A 181 -5.22 6.55 -27.69
CA THR A 181 -5.00 5.10 -27.64
C THR A 181 -4.62 4.66 -26.23
N VAL A 182 -4.84 3.38 -25.93
CA VAL A 182 -4.36 2.71 -24.71
C VAL A 182 -3.42 1.59 -25.12
N VAL A 183 -2.18 1.72 -24.72
CA VAL A 183 -1.15 0.68 -24.90
C VAL A 183 -1.20 -0.24 -23.68
N VAL A 184 -1.33 -1.53 -23.96
CA VAL A 184 -1.25 -2.60 -22.96
C VAL A 184 -0.07 -3.46 -23.35
N SER A 185 1.02 -3.38 -22.63
CA SER A 185 2.23 -4.15 -22.91
C SER A 185 3.11 -4.20 -21.68
N ASP A 186 3.71 -5.37 -21.44
CA ASP A 186 4.65 -5.61 -20.35
C ASP A 186 6.11 -5.62 -20.84
N ASP A 187 6.42 -5.06 -22.00
CA ASP A 187 7.79 -4.89 -22.43
C ASP A 187 8.51 -3.75 -21.69
N GLU A 188 9.83 -3.84 -21.59
CA GLU A 188 10.64 -2.86 -20.86
C GLU A 188 10.51 -1.43 -21.43
N ALA A 189 10.38 -1.29 -22.74
CA ALA A 189 10.24 0.03 -23.36
C ALA A 189 8.95 0.71 -22.92
N THR A 190 7.83 -0.02 -22.87
CA THR A 190 6.55 0.47 -22.36
C THR A 190 6.62 0.75 -20.86
N ARG A 191 7.23 -0.13 -20.05
CA ARG A 191 7.41 0.12 -18.61
C ARG A 191 8.23 1.38 -18.33
N ARG A 192 9.29 1.66 -19.10
CA ARG A 192 10.07 2.91 -18.97
C ARG A 192 9.23 4.15 -19.27
N ARG A 193 8.33 4.09 -20.27
CA ARG A 193 7.39 5.17 -20.57
C ARG A 193 6.37 5.36 -19.42
N ILE A 194 5.85 4.27 -18.87
CA ILE A 194 4.95 4.30 -17.70
C ILE A 194 5.66 4.96 -16.51
N CYS A 195 6.90 4.56 -16.20
CA CYS A 195 7.70 5.15 -15.13
C CYS A 195 7.90 6.67 -15.32
N ALA A 196 8.17 7.10 -16.54
CA ALA A 196 8.31 8.52 -16.85
C ALA A 196 7.00 9.30 -16.62
N VAL A 197 5.85 8.74 -17.04
CA VAL A 197 4.53 9.34 -16.79
C VAL A 197 4.20 9.36 -15.30
N ASP A 198 4.52 8.30 -14.56
CA ASP A 198 4.32 8.21 -13.10
C ASP A 198 5.09 9.32 -12.41
N ASN A 199 6.40 9.41 -12.66
CA ASN A 199 7.25 10.46 -12.09
C ASN A 199 6.70 11.87 -12.37
N GLU A 200 6.28 12.17 -13.60
CA GLU A 200 5.75 13.49 -13.93
C GLU A 200 4.35 13.76 -13.34
N ALA A 201 3.48 12.75 -13.32
CA ALA A 201 2.10 12.91 -12.85
C ALA A 201 2.03 13.17 -11.35
N PHE A 202 3.02 12.69 -10.58
CA PHE A 202 3.01 12.76 -9.13
C PHE A 202 3.96 13.82 -8.54
N LEU A 203 4.66 14.62 -9.36
CA LEU A 203 5.55 15.70 -8.89
C LEU A 203 4.89 16.69 -7.92
N ASP A 204 3.58 16.91 -8.06
CA ASP A 204 2.81 17.81 -7.20
C ASP A 204 2.25 17.10 -5.93
N HIS A 205 2.56 15.79 -5.75
CA HIS A 205 2.07 15.02 -4.61
C HIS A 205 2.98 15.20 -3.38
N TRP A 206 2.36 15.17 -2.23
CA TRP A 206 3.03 15.24 -0.95
C TRP A 206 4.08 14.12 -0.78
N HIS A 207 5.31 14.48 -0.42
CA HIS A 207 6.45 13.57 -0.23
C HIS A 207 6.78 12.65 -1.43
N PHE A 208 6.30 12.97 -2.62
CA PHE A 208 6.69 12.22 -3.80
C PHE A 208 8.12 12.58 -4.22
N VAL A 209 8.94 11.57 -4.38
CA VAL A 209 10.30 11.67 -4.91
C VAL A 209 10.35 10.87 -6.20
N PRO A 210 10.75 11.48 -7.34
CA PRO A 210 10.95 10.74 -8.58
C PRO A 210 11.98 9.62 -8.40
N ARG A 211 11.70 8.47 -9.01
CA ARG A 211 12.56 7.29 -8.92
C ARG A 211 13.17 6.95 -10.25
N GLU A 212 14.41 6.46 -10.23
CA GLU A 212 15.01 5.82 -11.39
C GLU A 212 14.27 4.52 -11.75
N TYR A 213 14.29 4.14 -13.02
CA TYR A 213 13.49 3.01 -13.51
C TYR A 213 13.75 1.70 -12.76
N ASP A 214 14.99 1.38 -12.44
CA ASP A 214 15.33 0.11 -11.79
C ASP A 214 14.80 0.05 -10.35
N GLU A 215 14.81 1.17 -9.63
CA GLU A 215 14.20 1.29 -8.30
C GLU A 215 12.68 1.19 -8.39
N TRP A 216 12.06 1.95 -9.30
CA TRP A 216 10.63 1.95 -9.55
C TRP A 216 10.13 0.55 -9.94
N TRP A 217 10.85 -0.11 -10.87
CA TRP A 217 10.53 -1.46 -11.30
C TRP A 217 10.71 -2.49 -10.18
N GLY A 218 11.79 -2.40 -9.41
CA GLY A 218 12.05 -3.28 -8.27
C GLY A 218 10.94 -3.26 -7.23
N GLN A 219 10.30 -2.10 -7.00
CA GLN A 219 9.17 -1.98 -6.07
C GLN A 219 7.87 -2.58 -6.65
N LEU A 220 7.59 -2.37 -7.93
CA LEU A 220 6.34 -2.78 -8.55
C LEU A 220 6.36 -4.22 -9.08
N SER A 221 7.54 -4.80 -9.28
CA SER A 221 7.71 -6.19 -9.74
C SER A 221 7.83 -7.19 -8.60
N SER A 222 7.93 -6.74 -7.35
CA SER A 222 7.94 -7.63 -6.19
C SER A 222 6.53 -8.18 -5.96
N GLY A 223 6.45 -9.47 -5.66
CA GLY A 223 5.19 -10.17 -5.40
C GLY A 223 4.49 -10.73 -6.65
N SER A 224 3.45 -11.51 -6.39
CA SER A 224 2.73 -12.31 -7.39
C SER A 224 1.42 -11.65 -7.88
N THR A 225 1.09 -10.45 -7.38
CA THR A 225 -0.24 -9.84 -7.57
C THR A 225 -0.31 -8.88 -8.76
N ARG A 226 0.79 -8.65 -9.45
CA ARG A 226 0.83 -7.78 -10.62
C ARG A 226 -0.05 -8.32 -11.75
N ASP A 227 -0.99 -7.50 -12.26
CA ASP A 227 -1.78 -7.78 -13.44
C ASP A 227 -1.13 -7.12 -14.68
N PRO A 228 -0.38 -7.86 -15.53
CA PRO A 228 0.27 -7.28 -16.70
C PRO A 228 -0.73 -6.73 -17.73
N ASP A 229 -1.92 -7.32 -17.86
CA ASP A 229 -2.98 -6.88 -18.77
C ASP A 229 -3.71 -5.64 -18.24
N GLY A 230 -3.54 -5.34 -16.96
CA GLY A 230 -4.07 -4.16 -16.28
C GLY A 230 -3.12 -2.97 -16.27
N TRP A 231 -1.95 -3.04 -16.91
CA TRP A 231 -1.01 -1.91 -16.97
C TRP A 231 -1.21 -1.12 -18.25
N TRP A 232 -1.83 0.03 -18.12
CA TRP A 232 -2.31 0.83 -19.23
C TRP A 232 -1.56 2.15 -19.34
N LEU A 233 -1.00 2.41 -20.53
CA LEU A 233 -0.44 3.70 -20.92
C LEU A 233 -1.39 4.34 -21.95
N LEU A 234 -2.03 5.44 -21.57
CA LEU A 234 -2.87 6.23 -22.48
C LEU A 234 -2.02 7.27 -23.19
N THR A 235 -2.14 7.29 -24.52
CA THR A 235 -1.49 8.31 -25.36
C THR A 235 -2.53 9.17 -26.07
N VAL A 236 -2.14 10.40 -26.40
CA VAL A 236 -2.93 11.37 -27.15
C VAL A 236 -2.08 11.86 -28.31
N ASP A 237 -2.52 11.59 -29.55
CA ASP A 237 -1.77 11.91 -30.77
C ASP A 237 -0.31 11.40 -30.75
N GLY A 238 -0.11 10.24 -30.11
CA GLY A 238 1.19 9.58 -29.94
C GLY A 238 2.01 10.06 -28.74
N GLU A 239 1.58 11.09 -28.01
CA GLU A 239 2.24 11.56 -26.78
C GLU A 239 1.69 10.85 -25.54
N ASP A 240 2.59 10.40 -24.64
CA ASP A 240 2.22 9.76 -23.37
C ASP A 240 1.51 10.75 -22.45
N ALA A 241 0.29 10.42 -22.04
CA ALA A 241 -0.59 11.36 -21.34
C ALA A 241 -1.02 10.92 -19.94
N ALA A 242 -1.30 9.62 -19.77
CA ALA A 242 -1.81 9.11 -18.50
C ALA A 242 -1.49 7.61 -18.34
N ILE A 243 -1.52 7.15 -17.10
CA ILE A 243 -1.35 5.74 -16.74
C ILE A 243 -2.46 5.28 -15.80
N CYS A 244 -2.79 3.99 -15.89
CA CYS A 244 -3.58 3.29 -14.90
C CYS A 244 -2.97 1.90 -14.72
N LEU A 245 -2.47 1.61 -13.51
CA LEU A 245 -1.87 0.32 -13.19
C LEU A 245 -2.81 -0.42 -12.25
N LEU A 246 -3.22 -1.59 -12.64
CA LEU A 246 -4.08 -2.49 -11.88
C LEU A 246 -3.25 -3.56 -11.18
N ASP A 247 -3.77 -4.05 -10.06
CA ASP A 247 -3.11 -5.06 -9.26
C ASP A 247 -4.15 -6.00 -8.63
N ASP A 248 -3.82 -7.27 -8.50
CA ASP A 248 -4.68 -8.31 -7.94
C ASP A 248 -4.47 -8.54 -6.43
N CYS A 249 -3.76 -7.63 -5.74
CA CYS A 249 -3.51 -7.73 -4.29
C CYS A 249 -4.79 -7.85 -3.43
N ARG A 250 -5.95 -7.54 -3.99
CA ARG A 250 -7.26 -7.69 -3.35
C ARG A 250 -8.09 -8.84 -3.89
N ALA A 251 -7.52 -9.69 -4.75
CA ALA A 251 -8.22 -10.81 -5.35
C ALA A 251 -8.73 -11.81 -4.30
N ASP A 252 -7.94 -12.06 -3.26
CA ASP A 252 -8.29 -12.97 -2.15
C ASP A 252 -9.53 -12.52 -1.34
N VAL A 253 -9.82 -11.22 -1.35
CA VAL A 253 -11.02 -10.64 -0.74
C VAL A 253 -12.11 -10.30 -1.77
N GLY A 254 -11.92 -10.76 -3.01
CA GLY A 254 -12.90 -10.65 -4.09
C GLY A 254 -12.91 -9.33 -4.84
N ASP A 255 -12.02 -8.40 -4.57
CA ASP A 255 -11.95 -7.08 -5.23
C ASP A 255 -10.72 -6.96 -6.15
N GLY A 256 -10.79 -6.05 -7.12
CA GLY A 256 -9.65 -5.56 -7.86
C GLY A 256 -9.09 -4.28 -7.23
N PHE A 257 -7.87 -3.90 -7.59
CA PHE A 257 -7.21 -2.73 -7.03
C PHE A 257 -6.59 -1.83 -8.10
N VAL A 258 -6.91 -0.54 -8.08
CA VAL A 258 -6.21 0.46 -8.88
C VAL A 258 -5.02 0.95 -8.06
N LEU A 259 -3.83 0.46 -8.43
CA LEU A 259 -2.58 0.73 -7.72
C LEU A 259 -2.09 2.16 -7.99
N ILE A 260 -2.05 2.55 -9.28
CA ILE A 260 -1.60 3.87 -9.72
C ILE A 260 -2.57 4.41 -10.77
N LEU A 261 -2.99 5.65 -10.60
CA LEU A 261 -3.72 6.42 -11.60
C LEU A 261 -3.09 7.81 -11.72
N GLY A 262 -2.39 8.07 -12.81
CA GLY A 262 -1.65 9.30 -13.03
C GLY A 262 -2.01 9.97 -14.35
N VAL A 263 -2.13 11.30 -14.35
CA VAL A 263 -2.32 12.11 -15.57
C VAL A 263 -1.31 13.24 -15.57
N ARG A 264 -0.47 13.31 -16.61
CA ARG A 264 0.50 14.39 -16.79
C ARG A 264 -0.19 15.75 -16.80
N LYS A 265 0.42 16.74 -16.21
CA LYS A 265 -0.18 18.06 -15.93
C LYS A 265 -0.83 18.72 -17.14
N GLN A 266 -0.20 18.67 -18.32
CA GLN A 266 -0.72 19.25 -19.56
C GLN A 266 -1.95 18.52 -20.13
N PHE A 267 -2.24 17.31 -19.67
CA PHE A 267 -3.40 16.52 -20.09
C PHE A 267 -4.53 16.47 -19.05
N ARG A 268 -4.34 17.12 -17.88
CA ARG A 268 -5.39 17.18 -16.84
C ARG A 268 -6.61 17.96 -17.31
N GLY A 269 -7.77 17.70 -16.69
CA GLY A 269 -9.04 18.36 -17.04
C GLY A 269 -9.72 17.84 -18.31
N ARG A 270 -9.11 16.92 -19.05
CA ARG A 270 -9.66 16.34 -20.31
C ARG A 270 -10.46 15.05 -20.10
N GLY A 271 -10.67 14.62 -18.85
CA GLY A 271 -11.48 13.44 -18.53
C GLY A 271 -10.74 12.10 -18.57
N PHE A 272 -9.42 12.05 -18.82
CA PHE A 272 -8.67 10.80 -19.01
C PHE A 272 -8.62 9.93 -17.74
N ALA A 273 -8.49 10.52 -16.55
CA ALA A 273 -8.55 9.75 -15.32
C ALA A 273 -9.91 9.07 -15.12
N ARG A 274 -11.02 9.78 -15.40
CA ARG A 274 -12.38 9.19 -15.38
C ARG A 274 -12.51 8.05 -16.38
N LEU A 275 -12.02 8.25 -17.61
CA LEU A 275 -12.04 7.26 -18.68
C LEU A 275 -11.32 5.98 -18.24
N LEU A 276 -10.10 6.11 -17.71
CA LEU A 276 -9.30 4.98 -17.24
C LEU A 276 -9.96 4.26 -16.06
N LEU A 277 -10.51 4.99 -15.07
CA LEU A 277 -11.24 4.39 -13.95
C LEU A 277 -12.46 3.59 -14.42
N GLN A 278 -13.29 4.15 -15.30
CA GLN A 278 -14.46 3.43 -15.80
C GLN A 278 -14.08 2.18 -16.57
N ARG A 279 -12.96 2.21 -17.31
CA ARG A 279 -12.41 1.02 -17.96
C ARG A 279 -11.90 -0.01 -16.95
N ALA A 280 -11.22 0.44 -15.87
CA ALA A 280 -10.78 -0.44 -14.79
C ALA A 280 -11.96 -1.12 -14.07
N PHE A 281 -13.03 -0.40 -13.81
CA PHE A 281 -14.23 -0.98 -13.20
C PHE A 281 -14.87 -2.05 -14.09
N VAL A 282 -14.94 -1.81 -15.40
CA VAL A 282 -15.44 -2.79 -16.38
C VAL A 282 -14.51 -4.00 -16.44
N HIS A 283 -13.19 -3.79 -16.49
CA HIS A 283 -12.19 -4.86 -16.49
C HIS A 283 -12.37 -5.79 -15.30
N TYR A 284 -12.40 -5.26 -14.08
CA TYR A 284 -12.56 -6.07 -12.87
C TYR A 284 -13.93 -6.75 -12.75
N ARG A 285 -15.00 -6.07 -13.15
CA ARG A 285 -16.32 -6.70 -13.24
C ARG A 285 -16.32 -7.91 -14.18
N ASP A 286 -15.70 -7.76 -15.35
CA ASP A 286 -15.65 -8.82 -16.38
C ASP A 286 -14.75 -9.98 -15.94
N LEU A 287 -13.78 -9.74 -15.06
CA LEU A 287 -13.01 -10.76 -14.32
C LEU A 287 -13.80 -11.39 -13.15
N GLY A 288 -15.05 -10.96 -12.89
CA GLY A 288 -15.88 -11.49 -11.81
C GLY A 288 -15.55 -10.96 -10.42
N ARG A 289 -14.78 -9.87 -10.30
CA ARG A 289 -14.52 -9.23 -9.01
C ARG A 289 -15.81 -8.58 -8.46
N ALA A 290 -16.01 -8.64 -7.14
CA ALA A 290 -17.17 -8.06 -6.46
C ALA A 290 -17.12 -6.53 -6.40
N GLY A 291 -15.94 -5.94 -6.52
CA GLY A 291 -15.73 -4.49 -6.52
C GLY A 291 -14.34 -4.11 -6.98
N THR A 292 -14.11 -2.78 -7.02
CA THR A 292 -12.79 -2.19 -7.29
C THR A 292 -12.46 -1.22 -6.18
N GLN A 293 -11.24 -1.31 -5.68
CA GLN A 293 -10.71 -0.46 -4.61
C GLN A 293 -9.54 0.40 -5.10
N LEU A 294 -9.25 1.47 -4.37
CA LEU A 294 -8.01 2.25 -4.45
C LEU A 294 -7.72 2.94 -3.11
N GLY A 295 -6.47 3.36 -2.94
CA GLY A 295 -6.05 4.26 -1.87
C GLY A 295 -5.93 5.70 -2.36
N VAL A 296 -6.29 6.69 -1.53
CA VAL A 296 -6.10 8.10 -1.87
C VAL A 296 -5.80 8.94 -0.64
N ASP A 297 -4.88 9.88 -0.78
CA ASP A 297 -4.65 10.93 0.21
C ASP A 297 -5.90 11.82 0.29
N ALA A 298 -6.52 11.87 1.48
CA ALA A 298 -7.74 12.65 1.73
C ALA A 298 -7.52 14.16 1.58
N GLU A 299 -6.29 14.63 1.74
CA GLU A 299 -5.88 16.03 1.65
C GLU A 299 -5.28 16.38 0.28
N ASN A 300 -5.43 15.47 -0.70
CA ASN A 300 -4.93 15.67 -2.05
C ASN A 300 -5.54 16.92 -2.70
N THR A 301 -4.69 17.85 -3.10
CA THR A 301 -5.08 19.13 -3.69
C THR A 301 -5.53 19.03 -5.15
N THR A 302 -5.27 17.90 -5.83
CA THR A 302 -5.61 17.70 -7.26
C THR A 302 -7.10 17.42 -7.48
N GLY A 303 -7.88 17.21 -6.41
CA GLY A 303 -9.29 16.88 -6.48
C GLY A 303 -9.58 15.40 -6.77
N ALA A 304 -8.62 14.51 -6.50
CA ALA A 304 -8.74 13.07 -6.74
C ALA A 304 -9.95 12.46 -6.00
N VAL A 305 -10.17 12.81 -4.73
CA VAL A 305 -11.33 12.31 -3.96
C VAL A 305 -12.64 12.65 -4.67
N ARG A 306 -12.82 13.92 -5.11
CA ARG A 306 -14.03 14.33 -5.86
C ARG A 306 -14.18 13.60 -7.19
N LEU A 307 -13.06 13.30 -7.87
CA LEU A 307 -13.10 12.48 -9.07
C LEU A 307 -13.66 11.09 -8.74
N TYR A 308 -13.13 10.42 -7.73
CA TYR A 308 -13.53 9.07 -7.34
C TYR A 308 -15.00 9.02 -6.89
N GLU A 309 -15.44 9.95 -6.07
CA GLU A 309 -16.87 10.11 -5.71
C GLU A 309 -17.75 10.31 -6.95
N SER A 310 -17.30 11.12 -7.92
CA SER A 310 -18.06 11.42 -9.14
C SER A 310 -18.22 10.24 -10.10
N VAL A 311 -17.43 9.16 -9.91
CA VAL A 311 -17.57 7.89 -10.66
C VAL A 311 -18.26 6.81 -9.82
N GLY A 312 -18.72 7.15 -8.60
CA GLY A 312 -19.52 6.28 -7.75
C GLY A 312 -18.74 5.52 -6.68
N MET A 313 -17.46 5.83 -6.47
CA MET A 313 -16.71 5.26 -5.34
C MET A 313 -17.09 5.95 -4.03
N THR A 314 -17.02 5.21 -2.94
CA THR A 314 -17.22 5.72 -1.57
C THR A 314 -16.05 5.35 -0.68
N ALA A 315 -15.72 6.18 0.30
CA ALA A 315 -14.74 5.83 1.31
C ALA A 315 -15.30 4.74 2.23
N VAL A 316 -14.67 3.59 2.24
CA VAL A 316 -15.07 2.43 3.08
C VAL A 316 -14.21 2.32 4.33
N ARG A 317 -12.98 2.84 4.31
CA ARG A 317 -12.08 2.89 5.47
C ARG A 317 -11.25 4.15 5.46
N VAL A 318 -10.86 4.60 6.65
CA VAL A 318 -10.01 5.77 6.84
C VAL A 318 -8.78 5.35 7.64
N LEU A 319 -7.60 5.56 7.07
CA LEU A 319 -6.31 5.40 7.72
C LEU A 319 -5.81 6.77 8.17
N GLN A 320 -5.54 6.92 9.46
CA GLN A 320 -4.78 8.07 9.96
C GLN A 320 -3.30 7.76 9.89
N GLY A 321 -2.55 8.53 9.14
CA GLY A 321 -1.10 8.52 9.14
C GLY A 321 -0.53 9.24 10.36
N TYR A 322 0.59 8.75 10.83
CA TYR A 322 1.35 9.29 11.95
C TYR A 322 2.81 9.41 11.59
N ALA A 323 3.47 10.45 12.07
CA ALA A 323 4.87 10.72 11.82
C ALA A 323 5.62 11.04 13.13
N LEU A 324 6.86 10.54 13.22
CA LEU A 324 7.82 10.86 14.26
C LEU A 324 9.13 11.31 13.60
N PRO A 325 9.41 12.61 13.50
CA PRO A 325 10.72 13.10 13.04
C PRO A 325 11.83 12.63 13.99
N LEU A 326 12.96 12.21 13.43
CA LEU A 326 14.18 11.90 14.17
C LEU A 326 15.17 13.04 13.98
N ASP A 327 15.56 13.67 15.08
CA ASP A 327 16.58 14.72 15.14
C ASP A 327 18.00 14.18 14.93
#